data_0b4abe9bb0c1fdef6f7fbc220c70ac53
#
_entry.id   0b4abe9bb0c1fdef6f7fbc220c70ac53
#
_cell.length_a   1.000
_cell.length_b   1.000
_cell.length_c   1.000
_cell.angle_alpha   90.00
_cell.angle_beta   90.00
_cell.angle_gamma   90.00
#
_symmetry.space_group_name_H-M   'P 1'
#
loop_
_entity.id
_entity.type
_entity.pdbx_description
1 polymer ?
#
loop_
_entity_poly.entity_id
_entity_poly.type
_entity_poly.pdbx_seq_one_letter_code
_entity_poly.pdbx_strand_id
1 'polypeptide(L)'
;MSALLVRYRVDITNFRGCALPLTFVNDIDALADVAVGNGTIAILPVGATEAHGPHLPVSTDCDIAQGHLNALARYLSSPIDAVVLPIQRIGASREHVWADGTQSRDEGELIAEWFGVAGKWAKAGVKRLVI
;
A
#
# COMPACT_ATOMS: atom_id res chain seq x y z
N MET A 1 -21.22 15.24 -4.20
CA MET A 1 -20.93 14.24 -3.16
C MET A 1 -19.42 14.25 -2.99
N SER A 2 -18.94 14.78 -1.86
CA SER A 2 -17.52 14.97 -1.59
C SER A 2 -16.91 13.65 -1.16
N ALA A 3 -15.93 13.16 -1.93
CA ALA A 3 -15.14 12.00 -1.53
C ALA A 3 -14.35 12.36 -0.27
N LEU A 4 -14.61 11.66 0.81
CA LEU A 4 -13.87 11.79 2.07
C LEU A 4 -12.46 11.22 1.83
N LEU A 5 -11.52 12.11 1.54
CA LEU A 5 -10.11 11.76 1.36
C LEU A 5 -9.53 11.48 2.75
N VAL A 6 -9.53 10.23 3.17
CA VAL A 6 -8.84 9.81 4.40
C VAL A 6 -7.34 9.86 4.11
N ARG A 7 -6.71 10.97 4.48
CA ARG A 7 -5.27 11.10 4.43
C ARG A 7 -4.69 10.39 5.65
N TYR A 8 -4.15 9.20 5.45
CA TYR A 8 -3.29 8.60 6.46
C TYR A 8 -1.96 9.35 6.46
N ARG A 9 -1.81 10.21 7.46
CA ARG A 9 -0.53 10.86 7.75
C ARG A 9 0.31 9.85 8.55
N VAL A 10 1.33 9.28 7.93
CA VAL A 10 2.38 8.60 8.70
C VAL A 10 3.05 9.70 9.53
N ASP A 11 2.96 9.61 10.85
CA ASP A 11 3.62 10.56 11.73
C ASP A 11 5.13 10.26 11.75
N ILE A 12 5.86 10.99 10.91
CA ILE A 12 7.32 10.88 10.75
C ILE A 12 8.08 11.73 11.78
N THR A 13 7.40 12.43 12.69
CA THR A 13 8.02 13.41 13.60
C THR A 13 8.91 12.80 14.67
N ASN A 14 8.84 11.48 14.90
CA ASN A 14 9.63 10.78 15.93
C ASN A 14 10.94 10.16 15.42
N PHE A 15 11.31 10.34 14.16
CA PHE A 15 12.57 9.84 13.61
C PHE A 15 13.67 10.88 13.76
N ARG A 16 14.33 10.91 14.93
CA ARG A 16 15.53 11.73 15.14
C ARG A 16 16.68 11.16 14.32
N GLY A 17 17.01 11.83 13.22
CA GLY A 17 18.34 11.80 12.63
C GLY A 17 18.66 10.76 11.58
N CYS A 18 17.69 10.01 11.04
CA CYS A 18 17.92 9.15 9.88
C CYS A 18 17.00 9.57 8.72
N ALA A 19 17.56 9.76 7.53
CA ALA A 19 16.74 9.90 6.34
C ALA A 19 15.84 8.65 6.24
N LEU A 20 14.53 8.82 6.05
CA LEU A 20 13.61 7.70 5.90
C LEU A 20 14.07 6.87 4.70
N PRO A 21 14.31 5.57 4.88
CA PRO A 21 14.77 4.72 3.79
C PRO A 21 13.68 4.43 2.76
N LEU A 22 12.44 4.87 3.02
CA LEU A 22 11.27 4.62 2.19
C LEU A 22 10.59 5.92 1.79
N THR A 23 10.24 6.05 0.52
CA THR A 23 9.42 7.15 0.01
C THR A 23 7.96 6.68 -0.07
N PHE A 24 7.08 7.31 0.70
CA PHE A 24 5.64 7.04 0.65
C PHE A 24 4.96 7.98 -0.34
N VAL A 25 4.14 7.43 -1.23
CA VAL A 25 3.32 8.21 -2.14
C VAL A 25 1.83 8.10 -1.75
N ASN A 26 1.09 9.17 -1.98
CA ASN A 26 -0.32 9.24 -1.62
C ASN A 26 -1.24 8.83 -2.77
N ASP A 27 -0.68 8.67 -3.97
CA ASP A 27 -1.40 8.31 -5.17
C ASP A 27 -0.62 7.21 -5.91
N ILE A 28 -1.35 6.21 -6.40
CA ILE A 28 -0.78 5.11 -7.16
C ILE A 28 -0.20 5.59 -8.51
N ASP A 29 -0.66 6.73 -8.99
CA ASP A 29 -0.23 7.37 -10.22
C ASP A 29 0.80 8.50 -10.00
N ALA A 30 1.28 8.69 -8.77
CA ALA A 30 2.24 9.75 -8.39
C ALA A 30 3.67 9.54 -8.93
N LEU A 31 3.80 8.99 -10.13
CA LEU A 31 5.10 8.76 -10.80
C LEU A 31 5.88 10.05 -11.07
N ALA A 32 5.16 11.16 -11.31
CA ALA A 32 5.78 12.45 -11.61
C ALA A 32 6.47 13.08 -10.39
N ASP A 33 6.08 12.65 -9.19
CA ASP A 33 6.52 13.25 -7.93
C ASP A 33 7.68 12.50 -7.29
N VAL A 34 8.14 11.41 -7.93
CA VAL A 34 9.15 10.52 -7.36
C VAL A 34 10.29 10.29 -8.36
N ALA A 35 11.51 10.53 -7.90
CA ALA A 35 12.69 10.14 -8.67
C ALA A 35 12.84 8.62 -8.62
N VAL A 36 12.65 7.96 -9.75
CA VAL A 36 12.83 6.50 -9.90
C VAL A 36 14.07 6.19 -10.73
N GLY A 37 14.83 5.22 -10.27
CA GLY A 37 16.03 4.71 -10.94
C GLY A 37 16.00 3.20 -11.14
N ASN A 38 17.02 2.66 -11.81
CA ASN A 38 17.13 1.22 -12.06
C ASN A 38 17.24 0.35 -10.79
N GLY A 39 17.56 0.96 -9.65
CA GLY A 39 17.63 0.30 -8.35
C GLY A 39 16.35 0.38 -7.54
N THR A 40 15.44 1.27 -7.90
CA THR A 40 14.20 1.54 -7.14
C THR A 40 13.31 0.31 -7.08
N ILE A 41 12.83 0.02 -5.88
CA ILE A 41 11.85 -1.03 -5.61
C ILE A 41 10.50 -0.36 -5.38
N ALA A 42 9.45 -0.78 -6.08
CA ALA A 42 8.10 -0.40 -5.73
C ALA A 42 7.49 -1.44 -4.77
N ILE A 43 6.80 -0.97 -3.74
CA ILE A 43 6.06 -1.82 -2.80
C ILE A 43 4.58 -1.47 -2.95
N LEU A 44 3.77 -2.44 -3.34
CA LEU A 44 2.31 -2.32 -3.41
C LEU A 44 1.71 -3.09 -2.22
N PRO A 45 1.42 -2.41 -1.11
CA PRO A 45 0.83 -3.09 0.02
C PRO A 45 -0.62 -3.45 -0.29
N VAL A 46 -1.00 -4.67 0.00
CA VAL A 46 -2.38 -5.16 -0.18
C VAL A 46 -2.99 -5.50 1.17
N GLY A 47 -4.27 -5.25 1.29
CA GLY A 47 -5.08 -5.58 2.44
C GLY A 47 -6.50 -5.88 1.97
N ALA A 48 -7.42 -6.01 2.92
CA ALA A 48 -8.83 -6.15 2.65
C ALA A 48 -9.66 -5.28 3.61
N THR A 49 -10.90 -5.03 3.22
CA THR A 49 -11.94 -4.49 4.08
C THR A 49 -13.00 -5.56 4.21
N GLU A 50 -12.86 -6.41 5.23
CA GLU A 50 -13.67 -7.60 5.37
C GLU A 50 -13.95 -7.95 6.85
N ALA A 51 -14.94 -8.79 7.08
CA ALA A 51 -15.33 -9.18 8.42
C ALA A 51 -14.26 -10.07 9.10
N HIS A 52 -13.90 -9.69 10.32
CA HIS A 52 -12.94 -10.40 11.18
C HIS A 52 -13.58 -10.86 12.49
N GLY A 53 -14.88 -11.16 12.46
CA GLY A 53 -15.65 -11.53 13.65
C GLY A 53 -16.01 -10.31 14.52
N PRO A 54 -16.56 -10.52 15.73
CA PRO A 54 -17.16 -9.46 16.54
C PRO A 54 -16.14 -8.58 17.27
N HIS A 55 -14.87 -8.94 17.27
CA HIS A 55 -13.85 -8.28 18.11
C HIS A 55 -12.85 -7.44 17.32
N LEU A 56 -12.75 -7.64 16.01
CA LEU A 56 -11.80 -6.94 15.17
C LEU A 56 -12.52 -6.07 14.13
N PRO A 57 -11.95 -4.91 13.79
CA PRO A 57 -12.54 -4.03 12.78
C PRO A 57 -12.39 -4.65 11.38
N VAL A 58 -13.23 -4.23 10.45
CA VAL A 58 -13.14 -4.63 9.04
C VAL A 58 -11.84 -4.15 8.36
N SER A 59 -11.12 -3.20 8.96
CA SER A 59 -9.84 -2.67 8.48
C SER A 59 -8.63 -3.48 8.93
N THR A 60 -8.82 -4.59 9.64
CA THR A 60 -7.74 -5.34 10.30
C THR A 60 -6.55 -5.64 9.39
N ASP A 61 -6.78 -6.11 8.16
CA ASP A 61 -5.69 -6.42 7.22
C ASP A 61 -4.92 -5.17 6.80
N CYS A 62 -5.63 -4.09 6.55
CA CYS A 62 -5.01 -2.81 6.21
C CYS A 62 -4.20 -2.24 7.40
N ASP A 63 -4.68 -2.43 8.61
CA ASP A 63 -4.00 -1.96 9.83
C ASP A 63 -2.74 -2.81 10.09
N ILE A 64 -2.79 -4.12 9.83
CA ILE A 64 -1.63 -5.01 9.86
C ILE A 64 -0.60 -4.60 8.79
N ALA A 65 -1.05 -4.39 7.54
CA ALA A 65 -0.17 -3.95 6.47
C ALA A 65 0.53 -2.63 6.82
N GLN A 66 -0.21 -1.65 7.37
CA GLN A 66 0.36 -0.39 7.84
C GLN A 66 1.35 -0.59 8.99
N GLY A 67 1.03 -1.49 9.92
CA GLY A 67 1.93 -1.87 11.03
C GLY A 67 3.25 -2.44 10.51
N HIS A 68 3.21 -3.33 9.52
CA HIS A 68 4.40 -3.90 8.89
C HIS A 68 5.23 -2.84 8.18
N LEU A 69 4.62 -1.92 7.43
CA LEU A 69 5.34 -0.82 6.78
C LEU A 69 6.04 0.09 7.80
N ASN A 70 5.36 0.41 8.91
CA ASN A 70 5.94 1.20 9.99
C ASN A 70 7.11 0.47 10.68
N ALA A 71 7.00 -0.86 10.82
CA ALA A 71 8.07 -1.69 11.38
C ALA A 71 9.25 -1.79 10.41
N LEU A 72 8.99 -2.02 9.11
CA LEU A 72 10.02 -2.13 8.08
C LEU A 72 10.98 -0.94 8.09
N ALA A 73 10.45 0.28 8.19
CA ALA A 73 11.27 1.49 8.26
C ALA A 73 12.27 1.50 9.43
N ARG A 74 11.98 0.77 10.51
CA ARG A 74 12.85 0.66 11.70
C ARG A 74 13.91 -0.42 11.56
N TYR A 75 13.63 -1.47 10.76
CA TYR A 75 14.53 -2.63 10.62
C TYR A 75 15.51 -2.50 9.47
N LEU A 76 15.31 -1.53 8.59
CA LEU A 76 16.24 -1.28 7.51
C LEU A 76 17.54 -0.71 8.07
N SER A 77 18.62 -1.47 7.97
CA SER A 77 19.95 -1.09 8.46
C SER A 77 20.66 -0.08 7.57
N SER A 78 20.18 0.09 6.34
CA SER A 78 20.68 1.07 5.38
C SER A 78 19.53 1.59 4.52
N PRO A 79 19.64 2.80 3.99
CA PRO A 79 18.67 3.32 3.04
C PRO A 79 18.54 2.37 1.84
N ILE A 80 17.31 2.02 1.50
CA ILE A 80 16.98 1.36 0.25
C ILE A 80 16.21 2.35 -0.63
N ASP A 81 16.48 2.32 -1.92
CA ASP A 81 15.70 3.10 -2.87
C ASP A 81 14.36 2.38 -3.11
N ALA A 82 13.37 2.71 -2.30
CA ALA A 82 12.06 2.10 -2.38
C ALA A 82 10.94 3.13 -2.28
N VAL A 83 9.90 2.91 -3.07
CA VAL A 83 8.67 3.68 -3.09
C VAL A 83 7.53 2.80 -2.60
N VAL A 84 6.83 3.26 -1.59
CA VAL A 84 5.66 2.57 -1.03
C VAL A 84 4.40 3.20 -1.60
N LEU A 85 3.63 2.41 -2.33
CA LEU A 85 2.35 2.80 -2.93
C LEU A 85 1.24 2.79 -1.86
N PRO A 86 0.10 3.45 -2.14
CA PRO A 86 -1.04 3.40 -1.23
C PRO A 86 -1.52 1.97 -1.02
N ILE A 87 -1.89 1.64 0.22
CA ILE A 87 -2.45 0.33 0.56
C ILE A 87 -3.73 0.08 -0.26
N GLN A 88 -3.77 -1.03 -0.96
CA GLN A 88 -4.98 -1.52 -1.63
C GLN A 88 -5.92 -2.09 -0.58
N ARG A 89 -7.03 -1.38 -0.35
CA ARG A 89 -7.91 -1.64 0.80
C ARG A 89 -9.06 -2.60 0.50
N ILE A 90 -9.29 -2.93 -0.76
CA ILE A 90 -10.37 -3.81 -1.18
C ILE A 90 -9.77 -4.99 -1.91
N GLY A 91 -9.96 -6.18 -1.36
CA GLY A 91 -9.52 -7.45 -1.90
C GLY A 91 -10.64 -8.23 -2.59
N ALA A 92 -10.39 -9.50 -2.87
CA ALA A 92 -11.37 -10.46 -3.39
C ALA A 92 -11.90 -11.33 -2.23
N SER A 93 -12.68 -10.71 -1.35
CA SER A 93 -13.16 -11.28 -0.08
C SER A 93 -14.53 -11.94 -0.24
N ARG A 94 -14.69 -12.80 -1.25
CA ARG A 94 -15.99 -13.44 -1.60
C ARG A 94 -16.59 -14.25 -0.46
N GLU A 95 -15.75 -14.89 0.34
CA GLU A 95 -16.12 -15.72 1.48
C GLU A 95 -16.76 -14.93 2.63
N HIS A 96 -16.54 -13.60 2.65
CA HIS A 96 -17.03 -12.72 3.72
C HIS A 96 -18.13 -11.74 3.28
N VAL A 97 -18.62 -11.80 2.03
CA VAL A 97 -19.64 -10.85 1.51
C VAL A 97 -20.99 -10.94 2.21
N TRP A 98 -21.24 -12.00 2.96
CA TRP A 98 -22.44 -12.17 3.79
C TRP A 98 -22.42 -11.32 5.06
N ALA A 99 -21.25 -10.80 5.44
CA ALA A 99 -21.08 -10.02 6.66
C ALA A 99 -21.05 -8.52 6.36
N ASP A 100 -21.74 -7.74 7.19
CA ASP A 100 -21.84 -6.28 7.06
C ASP A 100 -20.46 -5.62 7.09
N GLY A 101 -20.28 -4.66 6.21
CA GLY A 101 -19.04 -3.88 6.10
C GLY A 101 -17.96 -4.50 5.22
N THR A 102 -18.11 -5.75 4.79
CA THR A 102 -17.20 -6.37 3.83
C THR A 102 -17.34 -5.72 2.45
N GLN A 103 -16.20 -5.38 1.85
CA GLN A 103 -16.08 -4.90 0.48
C GLN A 103 -15.27 -5.90 -0.32
N SER A 104 -15.82 -6.37 -1.43
CA SER A 104 -15.16 -7.34 -2.29
C SER A 104 -15.25 -6.92 -3.75
N ARG A 105 -14.17 -7.18 -4.49
CA ARG A 105 -14.12 -6.99 -5.94
C ARG A 105 -13.90 -8.32 -6.65
N ASP A 106 -14.09 -8.31 -7.96
CA ASP A 106 -13.74 -9.46 -8.78
C ASP A 106 -12.23 -9.68 -8.81
N GLU A 107 -11.81 -10.92 -8.67
CA GLU A 107 -10.39 -11.30 -8.63
C GLU A 107 -9.66 -10.93 -9.94
N GLY A 108 -10.31 -11.17 -11.09
CA GLY A 108 -9.75 -10.85 -12.39
C GLY A 108 -9.55 -9.35 -12.60
N GLU A 109 -10.50 -8.53 -12.10
CA GLU A 109 -10.38 -7.06 -12.14
C GLU A 109 -9.21 -6.57 -11.27
N LEU A 110 -9.03 -7.12 -10.06
CA LEU A 110 -7.92 -6.77 -9.18
C LEU A 110 -6.57 -7.14 -9.80
N ILE A 111 -6.47 -8.33 -10.36
CA ILE A 111 -5.27 -8.78 -11.07
C ILE A 111 -4.95 -7.82 -12.22
N ALA A 112 -5.92 -7.48 -13.05
CA ALA A 112 -5.71 -6.57 -14.18
C ALA A 112 -5.26 -5.17 -13.73
N GLU A 113 -5.84 -4.66 -12.63
CA GLU A 113 -5.46 -3.37 -12.04
C GLU A 113 -4.01 -3.39 -11.55
N TRP A 114 -3.62 -4.40 -10.77
CA TRP A 114 -2.27 -4.51 -10.24
C TRP A 114 -1.22 -4.72 -11.33
N PHE A 115 -1.54 -5.46 -12.39
CA PHE A 115 -0.70 -5.52 -13.59
C PHE A 115 -0.56 -4.16 -14.27
N GLY A 116 -1.65 -3.39 -14.33
CA GLY A 116 -1.64 -2.03 -14.86
C GLY A 116 -0.70 -1.11 -14.06
N VAL A 117 -0.77 -1.18 -12.73
CA VAL A 117 0.13 -0.47 -11.81
C VAL A 117 1.58 -0.88 -12.06
N ALA A 118 1.86 -2.19 -12.05
CA ALA A 118 3.20 -2.72 -12.30
C ALA A 118 3.76 -2.22 -13.64
N GLY A 119 2.93 -2.21 -14.69
CA GLY A 119 3.31 -1.72 -16.02
C GLY A 119 3.66 -0.24 -16.06
N LYS A 120 2.92 0.61 -15.32
CA LYS A 120 3.22 2.04 -15.20
C LYS A 120 4.58 2.27 -14.54
N TRP A 121 4.82 1.61 -13.39
CA TRP A 121 6.07 1.74 -12.64
C TRP A 121 7.26 1.14 -13.39
N ALA A 122 7.06 0.04 -14.12
CA ALA A 122 8.09 -0.54 -14.97
C ALA A 122 8.51 0.41 -16.11
N LYS A 123 7.57 1.11 -16.74
CA LYS A 123 7.86 2.14 -17.77
C LYS A 123 8.64 3.33 -17.20
N ALA A 124 8.43 3.65 -15.93
CA ALA A 124 9.20 4.69 -15.23
C ALA A 124 10.62 4.25 -14.83
N GLY A 125 10.96 2.98 -14.98
CA GLY A 125 12.31 2.45 -14.71
C GLY A 125 12.41 1.50 -13.53
N VAL A 126 11.32 1.30 -12.77
CA VAL A 126 11.29 0.33 -11.67
C VAL A 126 11.45 -1.09 -12.21
N LYS A 127 12.37 -1.87 -11.61
CA LYS A 127 12.67 -3.25 -12.04
C LYS A 127 12.11 -4.30 -11.10
N ARG A 128 11.66 -3.91 -9.92
CA ARG A 128 11.16 -4.83 -8.89
C ARG A 128 9.90 -4.24 -8.27
N LEU A 129 8.83 -5.03 -8.27
CA LEU A 129 7.62 -4.76 -7.53
C LEU A 129 7.45 -5.87 -6.48
N VAL A 130 7.22 -5.46 -5.24
CA VAL A 130 6.85 -6.33 -4.11
C VAL A 130 5.38 -6.09 -3.82
N ILE A 131 4.62 -7.17 -3.71
CA ILE A 131 3.20 -7.14 -3.33
C ILE A 131 3.04 -7.87 -1.99
#